data_3e86de831defd7bb759e0b32505c02b2
#
_entry.id   3e86de831defd7bb759e0b32505c02b2
#
_cell.length_a   1.000
_cell.length_b   1.000
_cell.length_c   1.000
_cell.angle_alpha   90.00
_cell.angle_beta   90.00
_cell.angle_gamma   90.00
#
_symmetry.space_group_name_H-M   'P 1'
#
loop_
_entity.id
_entity.type
_entity.pdbx_description
1 polymer ?
#
loop_
_entity_poly.entity_id
_entity_poly.type
_entity_poly.pdbx_seq_one_letter_code
_entity_poly.pdbx_strand_id
1 'polypeptide(L)'
;VYKRQMQYIFNAGLSTTSVVTQISGRGVGMDVVRSEIRQLGGSVSVDSVRHQGSRFTMRVPLTVAVTDTLVVRAADRQYAVPLVQIDRVTQVSSQALLDYYQSNDATLMIGGEPYRLRYLNEILSGSNFSELLTNHDSLPVILVKNQMGQNLALQVDEIVGSRIEVVVKPLGRQLSHVSGISAATIM
;
A
#
# COMPACT_ATOMS: atom_id res chain seq x y z
N VAL A 1 1.32 -15.81 -33.61
CA VAL A 1 0.03 -15.07 -33.57
C VAL A 1 -0.88 -15.63 -32.50
N TYR A 2 -1.05 -16.95 -32.38
CA TYR A 2 -1.98 -17.60 -31.44
C TYR A 2 -1.66 -17.36 -29.96
N LYS A 3 -0.40 -17.27 -29.54
CA LYS A 3 -0.04 -17.07 -28.12
C LYS A 3 -0.53 -15.74 -27.55
N ARG A 4 -0.59 -14.66 -28.35
CA ARG A 4 -1.15 -13.37 -27.92
C ARG A 4 -2.69 -13.41 -27.82
N GLN A 5 -3.36 -14.16 -28.70
CA GLN A 5 -4.81 -14.27 -28.70
C GLN A 5 -5.34 -15.03 -27.47
N MET A 6 -4.60 -16.05 -26.99
CA MET A 6 -4.98 -16.81 -25.79
C MET A 6 -5.02 -15.96 -24.51
N GLN A 7 -4.31 -14.83 -24.46
CA GLN A 7 -4.36 -13.97 -23.29
C GLN A 7 -5.68 -13.19 -23.16
N TYR A 8 -6.47 -13.08 -24.23
CA TYR A 8 -7.78 -12.43 -24.19
C TYR A 8 -8.79 -13.15 -23.28
N ILE A 9 -8.61 -14.45 -23.00
CA ILE A 9 -9.50 -15.19 -22.08
C ILE A 9 -9.50 -14.61 -20.66
N PHE A 10 -8.46 -13.83 -20.31
CA PHE A 10 -8.37 -13.14 -19.03
C PHE A 10 -8.97 -11.73 -19.06
N ASN A 11 -9.59 -11.30 -20.14
CA ASN A 11 -10.26 -10.00 -20.21
C ASN A 11 -11.66 -10.10 -19.62
N ALA A 12 -12.02 -9.07 -18.83
CA ALA A 12 -13.34 -9.01 -18.22
C ALA A 12 -14.46 -9.05 -19.27
N GLY A 13 -15.49 -9.83 -18.97
CA GLY A 13 -16.67 -9.94 -19.85
C GLY A 13 -16.53 -10.92 -21.03
N LEU A 14 -15.41 -11.63 -21.15
CA LEU A 14 -15.26 -12.65 -22.18
C LEU A 14 -15.81 -13.98 -21.66
N SER A 15 -17.02 -14.33 -22.05
CA SER A 15 -17.63 -15.65 -21.81
C SER A 15 -18.15 -16.19 -23.11
N THR A 16 -17.89 -17.46 -23.38
CA THR A 16 -18.44 -18.19 -24.52
C THR A 16 -19.78 -18.91 -24.22
N THR A 17 -20.22 -18.88 -22.94
CA THR A 17 -21.46 -19.50 -22.50
C THR A 17 -22.57 -18.47 -22.38
N SER A 18 -23.64 -18.66 -23.13
CA SER A 18 -24.85 -17.86 -23.07
C SER A 18 -25.80 -18.23 -21.92
N VAL A 19 -25.52 -19.33 -21.20
CA VAL A 19 -26.37 -19.85 -20.13
C VAL A 19 -25.50 -20.12 -18.88
N VAL A 20 -25.89 -19.50 -17.76
CA VAL A 20 -25.31 -19.79 -16.45
C VAL A 20 -25.84 -21.11 -15.94
N THR A 21 -25.02 -22.17 -15.90
CA THR A 21 -25.41 -23.47 -15.34
C THR A 21 -25.00 -23.53 -13.88
N GLN A 22 -25.69 -24.34 -13.05
CA GLN A 22 -25.40 -24.54 -11.63
C GLN A 22 -23.96 -25.03 -11.36
N ILE A 23 -23.32 -25.66 -12.35
CA ILE A 23 -21.93 -26.16 -12.26
C ILE A 23 -20.91 -25.05 -12.60
N SER A 24 -21.27 -24.06 -13.41
CA SER A 24 -20.38 -22.93 -13.77
C SER A 24 -20.30 -21.84 -12.70
N GLY A 25 -20.97 -21.98 -11.56
CA GLY A 25 -20.99 -21.07 -10.41
C GLY A 25 -20.89 -19.60 -10.81
N ARG A 26 -21.85 -18.81 -10.51
CA ARG A 26 -21.92 -17.31 -10.53
C ARG A 26 -21.44 -16.57 -11.80
N GLY A 27 -21.15 -17.21 -12.93
CA GLY A 27 -20.75 -16.52 -14.17
C GLY A 27 -19.41 -15.78 -14.08
N VAL A 28 -18.49 -16.24 -13.22
CA VAL A 28 -17.14 -15.65 -13.08
C VAL A 28 -16.22 -16.22 -14.15
N GLY A 29 -15.55 -15.33 -14.90
CA GLY A 29 -14.61 -15.70 -15.95
C GLY A 29 -13.17 -15.88 -15.43
N MET A 30 -12.27 -16.18 -16.36
CA MET A 30 -10.83 -16.30 -16.08
C MET A 30 -10.17 -14.99 -15.65
N ASP A 31 -10.82 -13.87 -15.88
CA ASP A 31 -10.44 -12.53 -15.38
C ASP A 31 -10.41 -12.48 -13.86
N VAL A 32 -11.38 -13.12 -13.20
CA VAL A 32 -11.40 -13.22 -11.72
C VAL A 32 -10.24 -14.09 -11.22
N VAL A 33 -9.97 -15.24 -11.86
CA VAL A 33 -8.81 -16.08 -11.51
C VAL A 33 -7.51 -15.29 -11.62
N ARG A 34 -7.33 -14.54 -12.70
CA ARG A 34 -6.14 -13.68 -12.88
C ARG A 34 -6.04 -12.61 -11.82
N SER A 35 -7.14 -12.00 -11.44
CA SER A 35 -7.21 -10.98 -10.39
C SER A 35 -6.81 -11.55 -9.03
N GLU A 36 -7.37 -12.71 -8.65
CA GLU A 36 -7.04 -13.36 -7.36
C GLU A 36 -5.57 -13.77 -7.28
N ILE A 37 -5.04 -14.40 -8.35
CA ILE A 37 -3.64 -14.79 -8.39
C ILE A 37 -2.71 -13.57 -8.33
N ARG A 38 -3.07 -12.45 -8.97
CA ARG A 38 -2.30 -11.20 -8.90
C ARG A 38 -2.33 -10.58 -7.49
N GLN A 39 -3.44 -10.64 -6.78
CA GLN A 39 -3.54 -10.18 -5.39
C GLN A 39 -2.62 -10.96 -4.45
N LEU A 40 -2.36 -12.23 -4.77
CA LEU A 40 -1.37 -13.06 -4.08
C LEU A 40 0.08 -12.78 -4.52
N GLY A 41 0.32 -11.75 -5.35
CA GLY A 41 1.65 -11.46 -5.91
C GLY A 41 2.08 -12.44 -6.99
N GLY A 42 1.15 -13.25 -7.48
CA GLY A 42 1.41 -14.30 -8.46
C GLY A 42 1.13 -13.93 -9.91
N SER A 43 1.25 -14.91 -10.79
CA SER A 43 0.94 -14.79 -12.22
C SER A 43 0.24 -16.04 -12.73
N VAL A 44 -0.63 -15.84 -13.73
CA VAL A 44 -1.27 -16.93 -14.45
C VAL A 44 -1.00 -16.79 -15.94
N SER A 45 -0.69 -17.91 -16.58
CA SER A 45 -0.47 -18.02 -18.02
C SER A 45 -1.25 -19.20 -18.58
N VAL A 46 -1.55 -19.15 -19.88
CA VAL A 46 -2.20 -20.23 -20.60
C VAL A 46 -1.43 -20.54 -21.87
N ASP A 47 -1.24 -21.81 -22.10
CA ASP A 47 -0.76 -22.39 -23.37
C ASP A 47 -1.78 -23.42 -23.86
N SER A 48 -2.03 -23.45 -25.17
CA SER A 48 -2.95 -24.41 -25.75
C SER A 48 -2.44 -24.91 -27.11
N VAL A 49 -2.63 -26.18 -27.31
CA VAL A 49 -2.34 -26.82 -28.58
C VAL A 49 -3.64 -27.42 -29.12
N ARG A 50 -3.96 -27.10 -30.36
CA ARG A 50 -5.20 -27.56 -31.01
C ARG A 50 -5.26 -29.07 -30.97
N HIS A 51 -6.41 -29.62 -30.57
CA HIS A 51 -6.70 -31.05 -30.38
C HIS A 51 -5.86 -31.77 -29.30
N GLN A 52 -5.01 -31.08 -28.58
CA GLN A 52 -4.19 -31.63 -27.45
C GLN A 52 -4.58 -31.09 -26.09
N GLY A 53 -5.36 -30.00 -26.08
CA GLY A 53 -5.85 -29.39 -24.83
C GLY A 53 -5.14 -28.09 -24.44
N SER A 54 -5.46 -27.61 -23.24
CA SER A 54 -4.93 -26.34 -22.70
C SER A 54 -4.26 -26.59 -21.36
N ARG A 55 -3.14 -25.89 -21.13
CA ARG A 55 -2.39 -25.89 -19.87
C ARG A 55 -2.45 -24.50 -19.23
N PHE A 56 -3.00 -24.43 -18.03
CA PHE A 56 -2.96 -23.24 -17.19
C PHE A 56 -1.82 -23.37 -16.20
N THR A 57 -0.91 -22.40 -16.18
CA THR A 57 0.20 -22.35 -15.24
C THR A 57 -0.03 -21.19 -14.29
N MET A 58 -0.22 -21.50 -13.01
CA MET A 58 -0.32 -20.50 -11.93
C MET A 58 0.97 -20.55 -11.12
N ARG A 59 1.59 -19.38 -10.96
CA ARG A 59 2.77 -19.19 -10.10
C ARG A 59 2.37 -18.26 -8.99
N VAL A 60 2.52 -18.70 -7.75
CA VAL A 60 2.29 -17.91 -6.55
C VAL A 60 3.56 -17.94 -5.71
N PRO A 61 3.96 -16.82 -5.09
CA PRO A 61 5.09 -16.83 -4.16
C PRO A 61 4.75 -17.73 -2.96
N LEU A 62 5.69 -18.58 -2.59
CA LEU A 62 5.58 -19.43 -1.39
C LEU A 62 5.89 -18.64 -0.11
N THR A 63 6.61 -17.54 -0.26
CA THR A 63 7.01 -16.70 0.87
C THR A 63 5.93 -15.67 1.14
N VAL A 64 5.47 -15.63 2.38
CA VAL A 64 4.79 -14.47 2.95
C VAL A 64 5.73 -13.27 2.76
N ALA A 65 5.24 -12.14 2.27
CA ALA A 65 6.08 -10.97 2.10
C ALA A 65 6.56 -10.51 3.48
N VAL A 66 7.82 -10.79 3.78
CA VAL A 66 8.50 -10.23 4.96
C VAL A 66 9.07 -8.88 4.56
N THR A 67 8.79 -7.87 5.34
CA THR A 67 9.21 -6.51 5.05
C THR A 67 9.83 -5.90 6.31
N ASP A 68 11.03 -5.35 6.15
CA ASP A 68 11.64 -4.52 7.18
C ASP A 68 10.84 -3.21 7.33
N THR A 69 10.46 -2.89 8.54
CA THR A 69 9.61 -1.73 8.83
C THR A 69 10.12 -0.89 9.98
N LEU A 70 9.75 0.38 9.96
CA LEU A 70 9.76 1.28 11.10
C LEU A 70 8.37 1.23 11.73
N VAL A 71 8.26 0.83 12.98
CA VAL A 71 6.99 0.84 13.71
C VAL A 71 6.83 2.18 14.40
N VAL A 72 5.74 2.86 14.09
CA VAL A 72 5.42 4.19 14.60
C VAL A 72 4.05 4.19 15.26
N ARG A 73 3.84 5.15 16.17
CA ARG A 73 2.53 5.43 16.73
C ARG A 73 1.99 6.73 16.13
N ALA A 74 0.70 6.72 15.80
CA ALA A 74 -0.06 7.92 15.45
C ALA A 74 -1.43 7.82 16.11
N ALA A 75 -1.76 8.75 16.99
CA ALA A 75 -2.83 8.68 17.96
C ALA A 75 -2.71 7.42 18.85
N ASP A 76 -3.75 6.62 18.92
CA ASP A 76 -3.84 5.40 19.73
C ASP A 76 -3.41 4.12 18.99
N ARG A 77 -2.89 4.24 17.76
CA ARG A 77 -2.61 3.10 16.89
C ARG A 77 -1.16 3.04 16.45
N GLN A 78 -0.71 1.81 16.21
CA GLN A 78 0.60 1.54 15.65
C GLN A 78 0.52 1.20 14.17
N TYR A 79 1.51 1.67 13.42
CA TYR A 79 1.63 1.48 11.99
C TYR A 79 3.04 1.05 11.63
N ALA A 80 3.16 0.12 10.69
CA ALA A 80 4.43 -0.32 10.15
C ALA A 80 4.69 0.39 8.81
N VAL A 81 5.72 1.22 8.77
CA VAL A 81 6.15 1.94 7.56
C VAL A 81 7.31 1.19 6.94
N PRO A 82 7.21 0.72 5.67
CA PRO A 82 8.29 -0.02 5.02
C PRO A 82 9.57 0.81 4.92
N LEU A 83 10.70 0.27 5.38
CA LEU A 83 11.99 0.97 5.37
C LEU A 83 12.44 1.40 3.98
N VAL A 84 12.06 0.65 2.94
CA VAL A 84 12.40 0.96 1.54
C VAL A 84 11.77 2.28 1.04
N GLN A 85 10.75 2.80 1.73
CA GLN A 85 10.10 4.07 1.41
C GLN A 85 10.67 5.23 2.22
N ILE A 86 11.46 4.95 3.24
CA ILE A 86 12.00 5.96 4.16
C ILE A 86 13.36 6.43 3.64
N ASP A 87 13.49 7.71 3.39
CA ASP A 87 14.79 8.34 3.11
C ASP A 87 15.56 8.53 4.42
N ARG A 88 14.93 9.20 5.38
CA ARG A 88 15.47 9.39 6.75
C ARG A 88 14.39 9.75 7.74
N VAL A 89 14.73 9.67 9.03
CA VAL A 89 13.91 10.14 10.13
C VAL A 89 14.61 11.33 10.79
N THR A 90 13.87 12.34 11.17
CA THR A 90 14.38 13.53 11.87
C THR A 90 13.42 13.99 12.96
N GLN A 91 13.92 14.81 13.88
CA GLN A 91 13.09 15.51 14.86
C GLN A 91 12.84 16.94 14.37
N VAL A 92 11.59 17.38 14.44
CA VAL A 92 11.20 18.75 14.10
C VAL A 92 10.57 19.39 15.33
N SER A 93 10.96 20.62 15.64
CA SER A 93 10.43 21.33 16.80
C SER A 93 8.91 21.54 16.66
N SER A 94 8.22 21.43 17.79
CA SER A 94 6.77 21.64 17.82
C SER A 94 6.38 23.03 17.33
N GLN A 95 7.19 24.05 17.56
CA GLN A 95 6.95 25.39 17.03
C GLN A 95 6.99 25.42 15.50
N ALA A 96 7.97 24.78 14.86
CA ALA A 96 8.06 24.73 13.39
C ALA A 96 6.87 23.97 12.77
N LEU A 97 6.39 22.93 13.47
CA LEU A 97 5.19 22.20 13.05
C LEU A 97 3.93 23.05 13.20
N LEU A 98 3.79 23.78 14.32
CA LEU A 98 2.65 24.72 14.53
C LEU A 98 2.65 25.81 13.46
N ASP A 99 3.78 26.44 13.20
CA ASP A 99 3.92 27.49 12.18
C ASP A 99 3.50 26.95 10.80
N TYR A 100 3.89 25.71 10.48
CA TYR A 100 3.47 25.05 9.24
C TYR A 100 1.95 24.90 9.16
N TYR A 101 1.30 24.35 10.20
CA TYR A 101 -0.15 24.10 10.19
C TYR A 101 -0.99 25.35 10.24
N GLN A 102 -0.46 26.45 10.74
CA GLN A 102 -1.14 27.77 10.74
C GLN A 102 -1.00 28.51 9.42
N SER A 103 -0.07 28.12 8.57
CA SER A 103 0.19 28.74 7.27
C SER A 103 -0.58 28.03 6.15
N ASN A 104 -1.32 28.80 5.34
CA ASN A 104 -2.13 28.24 4.25
C ASN A 104 -1.34 27.73 3.04
N ASP A 105 -0.05 28.09 2.93
CA ASP A 105 0.80 27.74 1.76
C ASP A 105 2.20 27.33 2.23
N ALA A 106 2.23 26.51 3.28
CA ALA A 106 3.46 26.22 3.96
C ALA A 106 4.26 25.10 3.29
N THR A 107 5.54 25.37 3.20
CA THR A 107 6.56 24.37 2.88
C THR A 107 7.45 24.21 4.10
N LEU A 108 7.60 22.99 4.60
CA LEU A 108 8.53 22.72 5.70
C LEU A 108 9.92 22.52 5.14
N MET A 109 10.86 23.40 5.54
CA MET A 109 12.25 23.30 5.12
C MET A 109 13.01 22.35 6.06
N ILE A 110 13.54 21.25 5.55
CA ILE A 110 14.33 20.28 6.31
C ILE A 110 15.65 20.05 5.57
N GLY A 111 16.77 20.43 6.19
CA GLY A 111 18.09 20.29 5.58
C GLY A 111 18.29 21.07 4.28
N GLY A 112 17.56 22.17 4.12
CA GLY A 112 17.60 23.01 2.91
C GLY A 112 16.70 22.52 1.76
N GLU A 113 15.99 21.41 1.93
CA GLU A 113 15.02 20.90 0.96
C GLU A 113 13.57 21.17 1.39
N PRO A 114 12.67 21.50 0.44
CA PRO A 114 11.26 21.73 0.74
C PRO A 114 10.50 20.41 0.83
N TYR A 115 9.68 20.28 1.87
CA TYR A 115 8.82 19.12 2.10
C TYR A 115 7.37 19.55 2.31
N ARG A 116 6.44 18.75 1.80
CA ARG A 116 5.03 18.85 2.17
C ARG A 116 4.81 18.00 3.41
N LEU A 117 4.41 18.61 4.52
CA LEU A 117 4.14 17.91 5.76
C LEU A 117 2.70 17.36 5.79
N ARG A 118 2.55 16.15 6.30
CA ARG A 118 1.24 15.55 6.60
C ARG A 118 1.35 14.77 7.92
N TYR A 119 0.31 14.81 8.72
CA TYR A 119 0.20 13.96 9.89
C TYR A 119 -0.36 12.59 9.51
N LEU A 120 0.25 11.51 9.99
CA LEU A 120 -0.12 10.16 9.60
C LEU A 120 -1.58 9.84 9.97
N ASN A 121 -2.02 10.21 11.17
CA ASN A 121 -3.38 9.95 11.61
C ASN A 121 -4.43 10.76 10.83
N GLU A 122 -4.10 11.98 10.40
CA GLU A 122 -4.98 12.78 9.52
C GLU A 122 -5.23 12.07 8.18
N ILE A 123 -4.19 11.49 7.59
CA ILE A 123 -4.31 10.74 6.32
C ILE A 123 -5.20 9.52 6.49
N LEU A 124 -5.11 8.82 7.64
CA LEU A 124 -5.73 7.51 7.84
C LEU A 124 -7.12 7.58 8.47
N SER A 125 -7.38 8.55 9.34
CA SER A 125 -8.63 8.66 10.10
C SER A 125 -9.33 10.02 9.99
N GLY A 126 -8.71 11.00 9.34
CA GLY A 126 -9.28 12.35 9.17
C GLY A 126 -9.32 13.18 10.45
N SER A 127 -8.75 12.73 11.56
CA SER A 127 -8.76 13.45 12.82
C SER A 127 -7.66 14.49 12.90
N ASN A 128 -8.03 15.69 13.37
CA ASN A 128 -7.14 16.82 13.52
C ASN A 128 -6.03 16.58 14.54
N PHE A 129 -4.89 17.12 14.23
CA PHE A 129 -3.60 16.99 14.84
C PHE A 129 -3.34 17.84 16.11
N SER A 130 -4.25 18.71 16.51
CA SER A 130 -3.98 19.86 17.39
C SER A 130 -3.57 19.57 18.84
N GLU A 131 -3.77 18.35 19.37
CA GLU A 131 -3.56 18.09 20.81
C GLU A 131 -2.11 17.68 21.19
N LEU A 132 -1.33 17.19 20.23
CA LEU A 132 0.02 16.60 20.51
C LEU A 132 1.15 17.63 20.57
N LEU A 133 0.98 18.79 19.93
CA LEU A 133 2.04 19.81 19.83
C LEU A 133 2.31 20.55 21.13
N THR A 134 1.40 20.49 22.08
CA THR A 134 1.52 21.25 23.34
C THR A 134 2.36 20.53 24.40
N ASN A 135 2.62 19.23 24.24
CA ASN A 135 3.23 18.42 25.29
C ASN A 135 4.66 17.94 24.98
N HIS A 136 5.18 18.22 23.79
CA HIS A 136 6.52 17.80 23.36
C HIS A 136 7.29 18.95 22.74
N ASP A 137 8.59 19.06 23.02
CA ASP A 137 9.46 20.07 22.42
C ASP A 137 9.70 19.81 20.93
N SER A 138 9.72 18.55 20.53
CA SER A 138 9.87 18.11 19.14
C SER A 138 9.14 16.79 18.88
N LEU A 139 8.76 16.55 17.63
CA LEU A 139 8.11 15.33 17.20
C LEU A 139 8.87 14.68 16.04
N PRO A 140 8.83 13.35 15.93
CA PRO A 140 9.48 12.63 14.84
C PRO A 140 8.76 12.85 13.52
N VAL A 141 9.55 13.08 12.48
CA VAL A 141 9.09 13.24 11.10
C VAL A 141 9.88 12.29 10.21
N ILE A 142 9.15 11.49 9.45
CA ILE A 142 9.69 10.52 8.49
C ILE A 142 9.70 11.18 7.11
N LEU A 143 10.88 11.29 6.51
CA LEU A 143 11.02 11.81 5.16
C LEU A 143 10.90 10.67 4.16
N VAL A 144 9.95 10.79 3.24
CA VAL A 144 9.69 9.81 2.19
C VAL A 144 9.75 10.47 0.82
N LYS A 145 10.29 9.76 -0.16
CA LYS A 145 10.27 10.17 -1.56
C LYS A 145 9.28 9.28 -2.31
N ASN A 146 8.30 9.89 -2.95
CA ASN A 146 7.42 9.13 -3.80
C ASN A 146 8.11 8.83 -5.15
N GLN A 147 7.52 7.92 -5.93
CA GLN A 147 8.03 7.54 -7.25
C GLN A 147 8.07 8.70 -8.27
N MET A 148 7.36 9.79 -7.98
CA MET A 148 7.34 11.02 -8.80
C MET A 148 8.38 12.05 -8.34
N GLY A 149 9.25 11.70 -7.37
CA GLY A 149 10.29 12.61 -6.85
C GLY A 149 9.77 13.72 -5.95
N GLN A 150 8.52 13.65 -5.50
CA GLN A 150 7.98 14.63 -4.54
C GLN A 150 8.43 14.29 -3.12
N ASN A 151 8.91 15.30 -2.40
CA ASN A 151 9.33 15.18 -1.03
C ASN A 151 8.13 15.29 -0.08
N LEU A 152 7.86 14.22 0.66
CA LEU A 152 6.81 14.19 1.68
C LEU A 152 7.44 14.02 3.06
N ALA A 153 7.02 14.83 4.01
CA ALA A 153 7.34 14.70 5.42
C ALA A 153 6.11 14.14 6.15
N LEU A 154 6.25 12.97 6.73
CA LEU A 154 5.18 12.28 7.44
C LEU A 154 5.43 12.40 8.93
N GLN A 155 4.64 13.22 9.61
CA GLN A 155 4.72 13.37 11.06
C GLN A 155 4.03 12.20 11.75
N VAL A 156 4.64 11.73 12.84
CA VAL A 156 4.14 10.69 13.73
C VAL A 156 4.33 11.13 15.19
N ASP A 157 3.68 10.46 16.13
CA ASP A 157 3.77 10.81 17.55
C ASP A 157 5.02 10.23 18.20
N GLU A 158 5.35 8.98 17.82
CA GLU A 158 6.47 8.26 18.40
C GLU A 158 6.98 7.19 17.42
N ILE A 159 8.28 6.92 17.52
CA ILE A 159 8.90 5.75 16.94
C ILE A 159 8.95 4.65 18.00
N VAL A 160 8.15 3.61 17.81
CA VAL A 160 8.03 2.50 18.77
C VAL A 160 9.14 1.48 18.56
N GLY A 161 9.53 1.24 17.33
CA GLY A 161 10.59 0.29 17.01
C GLY A 161 11.18 0.53 15.63
N SER A 162 12.49 0.38 15.54
CA SER A 162 13.23 0.52 14.29
C SER A 162 13.66 -0.85 13.77
N ARG A 163 13.49 -1.07 12.46
CA ARG A 163 13.86 -2.30 11.75
C ARG A 163 13.23 -3.57 12.32
N ILE A 164 11.91 -3.57 12.37
CA ILE A 164 11.14 -4.74 12.73
C ILE A 164 10.70 -5.47 11.45
N GLU A 165 11.06 -6.74 11.35
CA GLU A 165 10.56 -7.59 10.28
C GLU A 165 9.09 -7.95 10.56
N VAL A 166 8.22 -7.62 9.63
CA VAL A 166 6.80 -7.96 9.74
C VAL A 166 6.36 -8.81 8.55
N VAL A 167 5.49 -9.75 8.85
CA VAL A 167 4.80 -10.53 7.84
C VAL A 167 3.58 -9.76 7.38
N VAL A 168 3.58 -9.29 6.14
CA VAL A 168 2.49 -8.50 5.59
C VAL A 168 1.54 -9.35 4.76
N LYS A 169 0.25 -9.12 4.96
CA LYS A 169 -0.83 -9.68 4.13
C LYS A 169 -1.47 -8.53 3.35
N PRO A 170 -1.60 -8.65 2.01
CA PRO A 170 -2.33 -7.66 1.22
C PRO A 170 -3.74 -7.45 1.77
N LEU A 171 -4.24 -6.23 1.69
CA LEU A 171 -5.62 -5.92 2.05
C LEU A 171 -6.58 -6.67 1.12
N GLY A 172 -7.62 -7.26 1.70
CA GLY A 172 -8.71 -7.85 0.93
C GLY A 172 -9.46 -6.79 0.11
N ARG A 173 -10.25 -7.23 -0.87
CA ARG A 173 -11.02 -6.34 -1.76
C ARG A 173 -11.90 -5.34 -1.00
N GLN A 174 -12.43 -5.74 0.16
CA GLN A 174 -13.29 -4.89 0.99
C GLN A 174 -12.54 -3.65 1.53
N LEU A 175 -11.23 -3.74 1.68
CA LEU A 175 -10.38 -2.68 2.23
C LEU A 175 -9.52 -1.98 1.16
N SER A 176 -9.66 -2.33 -0.13
CA SER A 176 -8.87 -1.74 -1.22
C SER A 176 -9.13 -0.24 -1.43
N HIS A 177 -10.22 0.30 -0.88
CA HIS A 177 -10.56 1.72 -0.92
C HIS A 177 -9.91 2.54 0.22
N VAL A 178 -9.28 1.88 1.18
CA VAL A 178 -8.61 2.58 2.29
C VAL A 178 -7.32 3.21 1.77
N SER A 179 -7.32 4.52 1.66
CA SER A 179 -6.13 5.28 1.22
C SER A 179 -5.01 5.19 2.25
N GLY A 180 -3.76 5.07 1.77
CA GLY A 180 -2.56 5.09 2.62
C GLY A 180 -2.20 3.76 3.28
N ILE A 181 -3.03 2.72 3.19
CA ILE A 181 -2.73 1.39 3.73
C ILE A 181 -2.69 0.38 2.59
N SER A 182 -1.58 -0.34 2.43
CA SER A 182 -1.39 -1.35 1.38
C SER A 182 -1.50 -2.79 1.88
N ALA A 183 -1.25 -3.01 3.16
CA ALA A 183 -1.22 -4.34 3.75
C ALA A 183 -1.54 -4.28 5.25
N ALA A 184 -1.81 -5.43 5.85
CA ALA A 184 -1.99 -5.61 7.29
C ALA A 184 -0.98 -6.61 7.84
N THR A 185 -0.59 -6.43 9.10
CA THR A 185 0.24 -7.36 9.86
C THR A 185 -0.29 -7.53 11.28
N ILE A 186 0.16 -8.58 11.95
CA ILE A 186 -0.05 -8.79 13.40
C ILE A 186 1.30 -8.51 14.06
N MET A 187 1.32 -7.54 14.95
CA MET A 187 2.50 -7.16 15.76
C MET A 187 2.30 -7.59 17.20
#